data_cd6986c407dfe28dd75bc1e6e5b5032a
#
_entry.id   cd6986c407dfe28dd75bc1e6e5b5032a
#
_cell.length_a   1.000
_cell.length_b   1.000
_cell.length_c   1.000
_cell.angle_alpha   90.00
_cell.angle_beta   90.00
_cell.angle_gamma   90.00
#
_symmetry.space_group_name_H-M   'P 1'
#
loop_
_entity.id
_entity.type
_entity.pdbx_description
1 polymer ?
#
loop_
_entity_poly.entity_id
_entity_poly.type
_entity_poly.pdbx_seq_one_letter_code
_entity_poly.pdbx_strand_id
1 'polypeptide(L)'
;MTDPNRLAAIELEVLRRASTTPGVAPVLLIHGINPVSARAPFLDALAGCGEIVAPSHPGFGGSPLPSDFDTMYDLVQLYREVLDNIAGDAVTVIGFSFGGWIAAEVAAGGHPKLARLILVDPVGIKIGGREERDIAHFFNTSPAELTRRAWHDPARRPEGVYGLGWQAVIDETMSDAEMVALARNWDSLCLYAWRPHMYNPQLVNWLHRIAAPSLVLWGDSDGIVTPDYGRAYAGLIPGARFELIAEAGHHPELEQPQALVERVAAFITGPGL
;
A
#
# COMPACT_ATOMS: atom_id res chain seq x y z
N MET A 1 -13.31 24.59 18.44
CA MET A 1 -11.83 24.53 18.50
C MET A 1 -11.45 23.10 18.22
N THR A 2 -10.70 22.86 17.17
CA THR A 2 -10.16 21.50 16.86
C THR A 2 -9.07 21.16 17.86
N ASP A 3 -9.14 19.98 18.46
CA ASP A 3 -8.10 19.46 19.35
C ASP A 3 -6.79 19.30 18.54
N PRO A 4 -5.68 19.96 18.91
CA PRO A 4 -4.42 19.83 18.21
C PRO A 4 -3.82 18.40 18.29
N ASN A 5 -4.30 17.56 19.22
CA ASN A 5 -3.85 16.16 19.36
C ASN A 5 -4.83 15.15 18.75
N ARG A 6 -5.78 15.61 17.94
CA ARG A 6 -6.85 14.79 17.39
C ARG A 6 -6.37 13.51 16.69
N LEU A 7 -5.32 13.60 15.86
CA LEU A 7 -4.82 12.45 15.13
C LEU A 7 -4.10 11.44 16.06
N ALA A 8 -3.39 11.91 17.07
CA ALA A 8 -2.77 11.07 18.09
C ALA A 8 -3.80 10.31 18.96
N ALA A 9 -5.06 10.77 18.98
CA ALA A 9 -6.15 10.12 19.71
C ALA A 9 -6.86 9.02 18.91
N ILE A 10 -6.51 8.80 17.63
CA ILE A 10 -7.06 7.69 16.84
C ILE A 10 -6.33 6.41 17.22
N GLU A 11 -7.01 5.54 17.96
CA GLU A 11 -6.48 4.23 18.36
C GLU A 11 -6.51 3.25 17.16
N LEU A 12 -5.45 3.29 16.33
CA LEU A 12 -5.33 2.36 15.21
C LEU A 12 -5.03 0.94 15.69
N GLU A 13 -5.61 -0.04 15.00
CA GLU A 13 -5.10 -1.41 15.07
C GLU A 13 -3.73 -1.44 14.41
N VAL A 14 -2.69 -1.90 15.12
CA VAL A 14 -1.31 -1.92 14.62
C VAL A 14 -0.71 -3.31 14.75
N LEU A 15 -0.41 -3.93 13.61
CA LEU A 15 0.41 -5.13 13.59
C LEU A 15 1.89 -4.74 13.75
N ARG A 16 2.58 -5.44 14.65
CA ARG A 16 4.03 -5.26 14.86
C ARG A 16 4.76 -6.59 14.71
N ARG A 17 5.98 -6.52 14.14
CA ARG A 17 6.96 -7.61 14.16
C ARG A 17 8.29 -7.03 14.58
N ALA A 18 8.86 -7.61 15.63
CA ALA A 18 10.19 -7.21 16.08
C ALA A 18 11.24 -7.50 15.00
N SER A 19 12.22 -6.61 14.87
CA SER A 19 13.34 -6.85 13.98
C SER A 19 14.14 -8.08 14.41
N THR A 20 14.54 -8.89 13.44
CA THR A 20 15.51 -10.00 13.67
C THR A 20 16.95 -9.54 13.49
N THR A 21 17.17 -8.30 13.00
CA THR A 21 18.49 -7.71 12.77
C THR A 21 18.65 -6.45 13.65
N PRO A 22 19.57 -6.43 14.61
CA PRO A 22 19.79 -5.25 15.45
C PRO A 22 20.28 -4.03 14.65
N GLY A 23 19.85 -2.84 15.06
CA GLY A 23 20.37 -1.56 14.53
C GLY A 23 19.87 -1.17 13.14
N VAL A 24 18.94 -1.93 12.56
CA VAL A 24 18.29 -1.57 11.29
C VAL A 24 17.10 -0.64 11.56
N ALA A 25 16.94 0.37 10.69
CA ALA A 25 15.82 1.31 10.77
C ALA A 25 14.46 0.59 10.68
N PRO A 26 13.43 1.06 11.41
CA PRO A 26 12.11 0.47 11.33
C PRO A 26 11.49 0.61 9.94
N VAL A 27 10.54 -0.27 9.66
CA VAL A 27 9.75 -0.31 8.43
C VAL A 27 8.31 0.06 8.77
N LEU A 28 7.83 1.18 8.22
CA LEU A 28 6.41 1.49 8.18
C LEU A 28 5.80 0.84 6.95
N LEU A 29 4.87 -0.08 7.15
CA LEU A 29 4.18 -0.77 6.08
C LEU A 29 2.76 -0.23 5.95
N ILE A 30 2.43 0.34 4.80
CA ILE A 30 1.14 0.94 4.49
C ILE A 30 0.39 -0.01 3.55
N HIS A 31 -0.68 -0.61 4.04
CA HIS A 31 -1.41 -1.67 3.34
C HIS A 31 -2.26 -1.15 2.17
N GLY A 32 -2.68 -2.05 1.29
CA GLY A 32 -3.64 -1.79 0.21
C GLY A 32 -5.08 -1.72 0.70
N ILE A 33 -5.98 -2.42 0.00
CA ILE A 33 -7.41 -2.46 0.35
C ILE A 33 -7.66 -3.27 1.63
N ASN A 34 -6.85 -4.29 1.88
CA ASN A 34 -6.98 -5.12 3.07
C ASN A 34 -5.80 -4.89 4.02
N PRO A 35 -6.03 -4.82 5.33
CA PRO A 35 -4.99 -4.80 6.33
C PRO A 35 -4.02 -5.99 6.19
N VAL A 36 -2.78 -5.80 6.61
CA VAL A 36 -1.78 -6.86 6.57
C VAL A 36 -2.17 -7.96 7.56
N SER A 37 -2.37 -9.16 7.04
CA SER A 37 -2.61 -10.33 7.90
C SER A 37 -1.37 -10.69 8.72
N ALA A 38 -1.57 -11.00 10.00
CA ALA A 38 -0.49 -11.51 10.85
C ALA A 38 0.14 -12.82 10.33
N ARG A 39 -0.55 -13.52 9.43
CA ARG A 39 -0.10 -14.74 8.76
C ARG A 39 0.47 -14.49 7.36
N ALA A 40 0.65 -13.24 6.94
CA ALA A 40 1.18 -12.93 5.61
C ALA A 40 2.59 -13.52 5.44
N PRO A 41 2.85 -14.27 4.35
CA PRO A 41 4.03 -15.10 4.21
C PRO A 41 5.34 -14.31 4.15
N PHE A 42 5.28 -13.03 3.79
CA PHE A 42 6.46 -12.17 3.67
C PHE A 42 6.90 -11.52 4.99
N LEU A 43 6.04 -11.48 6.03
CA LEU A 43 6.30 -10.69 7.23
C LEU A 43 7.54 -11.12 8.02
N ASP A 44 7.69 -12.41 8.25
CA ASP A 44 8.81 -12.92 9.08
C ASP A 44 10.16 -12.70 8.37
N ALA A 45 10.20 -12.86 7.05
CA ALA A 45 11.38 -12.56 6.27
C ALA A 45 11.65 -11.05 6.19
N LEU A 46 10.61 -10.23 6.05
CA LEU A 46 10.72 -8.77 6.03
C LEU A 46 11.20 -8.20 7.38
N ALA A 47 10.94 -8.88 8.49
CA ALA A 47 11.46 -8.50 9.82
C ALA A 47 13.00 -8.50 9.88
N GLY A 48 13.68 -9.15 8.94
CA GLY A 48 15.13 -9.01 8.73
C GLY A 48 15.57 -7.63 8.27
N CYS A 49 14.65 -6.86 7.69
CA CYS A 49 14.87 -5.51 7.17
C CYS A 49 14.57 -4.40 8.18
N GLY A 50 14.09 -4.73 9.39
CA GLY A 50 13.77 -3.78 10.46
C GLY A 50 12.52 -4.19 11.24
N GLU A 51 12.24 -3.49 12.34
CA GLU A 51 10.95 -3.63 13.03
C GLU A 51 9.82 -3.21 12.11
N ILE A 52 8.83 -4.08 11.93
CA ILE A 52 7.66 -3.77 11.11
C ILE A 52 6.59 -3.11 11.98
N VAL A 53 6.11 -1.97 11.52
CA VAL A 53 4.96 -1.25 12.07
C VAL A 53 3.93 -1.15 10.94
N ALA A 54 2.82 -1.86 11.04
CA ALA A 54 1.79 -1.93 10.02
C ALA A 54 0.42 -1.56 10.61
N PRO A 55 0.07 -0.26 10.66
CA PRO A 55 -1.24 0.17 11.11
C PRO A 55 -2.31 -0.13 10.06
N SER A 56 -3.50 -0.55 10.50
CA SER A 56 -4.70 -0.57 9.66
C SER A 56 -5.23 0.86 9.51
N HIS A 57 -5.57 1.27 8.27
CA HIS A 57 -6.13 2.61 8.03
C HIS A 57 -7.41 2.83 8.85
N PRO A 58 -7.76 4.08 9.19
CA PRO A 58 -9.07 4.41 9.77
C PRO A 58 -10.22 3.84 8.93
N GLY A 59 -11.10 3.07 9.59
CA GLY A 59 -12.19 2.37 8.92
C GLY A 59 -11.85 1.00 8.35
N PHE A 60 -10.59 0.58 8.38
CA PHE A 60 -10.16 -0.76 7.93
C PHE A 60 -9.83 -1.65 9.13
N GLY A 61 -10.04 -2.96 8.95
CA GLY A 61 -9.79 -3.94 10.01
C GLY A 61 -10.47 -3.55 11.32
N GLY A 62 -9.71 -3.54 12.42
CA GLY A 62 -10.17 -3.12 13.74
C GLY A 62 -10.07 -1.60 14.01
N SER A 63 -9.47 -0.83 13.11
CA SER A 63 -9.29 0.63 13.31
C SER A 63 -10.61 1.39 13.27
N PRO A 64 -10.87 2.32 14.22
CA PRO A 64 -12.07 3.17 14.17
C PRO A 64 -12.04 4.10 12.94
N LEU A 65 -13.23 4.54 12.51
CA LEU A 65 -13.40 5.59 11.51
C LEU A 65 -13.97 6.83 12.20
N PRO A 66 -13.18 7.88 12.43
CA PRO A 66 -13.70 9.15 12.95
C PRO A 66 -14.68 9.80 11.96
N SER A 67 -15.74 10.43 12.46
CA SER A 67 -16.84 10.97 11.63
C SER A 67 -16.45 12.09 10.67
N ASP A 68 -15.32 12.70 10.88
CA ASP A 68 -14.76 13.80 10.10
C ASP A 68 -13.46 13.40 9.37
N PHE A 69 -13.25 12.08 9.18
CA PHE A 69 -12.10 11.49 8.51
C PHE A 69 -12.55 10.85 7.21
N ASP A 70 -12.55 11.62 6.11
CA ASP A 70 -13.24 11.24 4.89
C ASP A 70 -12.47 11.56 3.59
N THR A 71 -11.21 12.01 3.71
CA THR A 71 -10.39 12.36 2.54
C THR A 71 -9.05 11.65 2.53
N MET A 72 -8.46 11.53 1.33
CA MET A 72 -7.06 11.11 1.16
C MET A 72 -6.10 12.03 1.94
N TYR A 73 -6.43 13.33 2.04
CA TYR A 73 -5.61 14.27 2.80
C TYR A 73 -5.52 13.88 4.28
N ASP A 74 -6.63 13.46 4.88
CA ASP A 74 -6.65 13.02 6.29
C ASP A 74 -5.73 11.81 6.50
N LEU A 75 -5.78 10.82 5.59
CA LEU A 75 -4.88 9.67 5.62
C LEU A 75 -3.42 10.09 5.52
N VAL A 76 -3.09 10.99 4.60
CA VAL A 76 -1.72 11.50 4.42
C VAL A 76 -1.22 12.18 5.69
N GLN A 77 -2.02 13.05 6.32
CA GLN A 77 -1.62 13.70 7.57
C GLN A 77 -1.47 12.70 8.71
N LEU A 78 -2.38 11.74 8.84
CA LEU A 78 -2.27 10.67 9.84
C LEU A 78 -0.96 9.88 9.68
N TYR A 79 -0.61 9.47 8.46
CA TYR A 79 0.64 8.73 8.24
C TYR A 79 1.90 9.55 8.46
N ARG A 80 1.83 10.86 8.31
CA ARG A 80 2.90 11.77 8.73
C ARG A 80 3.08 11.74 10.25
N GLU A 81 2.00 11.80 11.03
CA GLU A 81 2.05 11.66 12.49
C GLU A 81 2.46 10.24 12.93
N VAL A 82 2.03 9.20 12.23
CA VAL A 82 2.53 7.83 12.47
C VAL A 82 4.05 7.78 12.32
N LEU A 83 4.61 8.41 11.29
CA LEU A 83 6.06 8.51 11.10
C LEU A 83 6.74 9.28 12.25
N ASP A 84 6.15 10.38 12.72
CA ASP A 84 6.68 11.14 13.85
C ASP A 84 6.77 10.29 15.13
N ASN A 85 5.81 9.38 15.32
CA ASN A 85 5.71 8.51 16.50
C ASN A 85 6.50 7.20 16.40
N ILE A 86 7.05 6.83 15.24
CA ILE A 86 7.97 5.68 15.13
C ILE A 86 9.31 6.07 15.74
N ALA A 87 9.89 5.14 16.53
CA ALA A 87 11.18 5.34 17.16
C ALA A 87 12.32 5.50 16.14
N GLY A 88 13.30 6.34 16.46
CA GLY A 88 14.46 6.62 15.62
C GLY A 88 14.23 7.78 14.65
N ASP A 89 15.31 8.15 13.94
CA ASP A 89 15.36 9.30 13.04
C ASP A 89 15.23 8.92 11.55
N ALA A 90 15.19 7.63 11.26
CA ALA A 90 15.11 7.09 9.90
C ALA A 90 14.10 5.95 9.84
N VAL A 91 13.19 6.00 8.87
CA VAL A 91 12.16 4.97 8.64
C VAL A 91 12.16 4.61 7.16
N THR A 92 12.12 3.32 6.85
CA THR A 92 11.79 2.85 5.51
C THR A 92 10.28 2.74 5.39
N VAL A 93 9.69 3.40 4.40
CA VAL A 93 8.25 3.30 4.12
C VAL A 93 8.03 2.36 2.95
N ILE A 94 7.20 1.34 3.15
CA ILE A 94 6.75 0.41 2.11
C ILE A 94 5.25 0.58 1.96
N GLY A 95 4.78 0.92 0.76
CA GLY A 95 3.36 1.05 0.46
C GLY A 95 2.90 0.09 -0.64
N PHE A 96 1.83 -0.66 -0.38
CA PHE A 96 1.21 -1.59 -1.34
C PHE A 96 -0.03 -0.97 -1.97
N SER A 97 -0.16 -0.97 -3.29
CA SER A 97 -1.37 -0.56 -4.02
C SER A 97 -1.92 0.80 -3.53
N PHE A 98 -3.09 0.83 -2.88
CA PHE A 98 -3.67 2.02 -2.25
C PHE A 98 -2.74 2.63 -1.19
N GLY A 99 -2.09 1.79 -0.37
CA GLY A 99 -1.07 2.26 0.58
C GLY A 99 0.17 2.82 -0.12
N GLY A 100 0.47 2.36 -1.33
CA GLY A 100 1.52 2.94 -2.18
C GLY A 100 1.18 4.36 -2.62
N TRP A 101 -0.09 4.64 -2.92
CA TRP A 101 -0.56 6.00 -3.17
C TRP A 101 -0.38 6.90 -1.94
N ILE A 102 -0.82 6.45 -0.76
CA ILE A 102 -0.63 7.20 0.50
C ILE A 102 0.86 7.47 0.74
N ALA A 103 1.72 6.45 0.59
CA ALA A 103 3.17 6.58 0.77
C ALA A 103 3.79 7.61 -0.19
N ALA A 104 3.35 7.63 -1.44
CA ALA A 104 3.82 8.60 -2.44
C ALA A 104 3.39 10.05 -2.12
N GLU A 105 2.15 10.25 -1.64
CA GLU A 105 1.66 11.57 -1.17
C GLU A 105 2.49 12.06 0.03
N VAL A 106 2.71 11.19 1.03
CA VAL A 106 3.57 11.51 2.19
C VAL A 106 4.98 11.89 1.73
N ALA A 107 5.56 11.12 0.82
CA ALA A 107 6.91 11.33 0.31
C ALA A 107 7.02 12.63 -0.53
N ALA A 108 6.04 12.91 -1.38
CA ALA A 108 5.98 14.14 -2.18
C ALA A 108 5.84 15.39 -1.29
N GLY A 109 5.14 15.27 -0.16
CA GLY A 109 5.05 16.31 0.86
C GLY A 109 6.33 16.50 1.68
N GLY A 110 7.26 15.56 1.60
CA GLY A 110 8.50 15.51 2.38
C GLY A 110 8.26 15.17 3.86
N HIS A 111 9.07 14.30 4.42
CA HIS A 111 9.06 13.99 5.85
C HIS A 111 10.50 13.71 6.34
N PRO A 112 10.96 14.33 7.44
CA PRO A 112 12.35 14.23 7.87
C PRO A 112 12.79 12.80 8.21
N LYS A 113 11.89 11.96 8.74
CA LYS A 113 12.18 10.56 9.06
C LYS A 113 12.08 9.61 7.87
N LEU A 114 11.55 10.03 6.71
CA LEU A 114 11.46 9.19 5.52
C LEU A 114 12.85 8.98 4.91
N ALA A 115 13.50 7.88 5.26
CA ALA A 115 14.84 7.57 4.80
C ALA A 115 14.86 6.83 3.44
N ARG A 116 13.88 5.97 3.20
CA ARG A 116 13.70 5.21 1.94
C ARG A 116 12.22 5.02 1.65
N LEU A 117 11.88 5.02 0.36
CA LEU A 117 10.54 4.75 -0.13
C LEU A 117 10.53 3.50 -1.01
N ILE A 118 9.63 2.56 -0.71
CA ILE A 118 9.39 1.40 -1.55
C ILE A 118 7.90 1.37 -1.90
N LEU A 119 7.61 1.38 -3.18
CA LEU A 119 6.26 1.35 -3.70
C LEU A 119 6.05 0.00 -4.41
N VAL A 120 5.02 -0.73 -4.03
CA VAL A 120 4.69 -2.05 -4.59
C VAL A 120 3.33 -1.95 -5.27
N ASP A 121 3.31 -2.05 -6.59
CA ASP A 121 2.12 -1.92 -7.44
C ASP A 121 1.22 -0.71 -7.06
N PRO A 122 1.81 0.49 -6.83
CA PRO A 122 1.03 1.63 -6.35
C PRO A 122 -0.01 2.07 -7.37
N VAL A 123 -1.18 2.47 -6.88
CA VAL A 123 -2.15 3.28 -7.63
C VAL A 123 -1.89 4.76 -7.34
N GLY A 124 -2.78 5.67 -7.70
CA GLY A 124 -2.76 7.04 -7.17
C GLY A 124 -2.45 8.14 -8.18
N ILE A 125 -2.03 7.82 -9.41
CA ILE A 125 -1.80 8.84 -10.45
C ILE A 125 -2.62 8.57 -11.71
N LYS A 126 -2.70 9.56 -12.59
CA LYS A 126 -3.30 9.47 -13.91
C LYS A 126 -2.23 9.75 -14.96
N ILE A 127 -1.98 8.77 -15.85
CA ILE A 127 -0.99 8.84 -16.91
C ILE A 127 -1.64 8.95 -18.27
N GLY A 128 -2.61 8.09 -18.54
CA GLY A 128 -3.34 8.04 -19.81
C GLY A 128 -4.22 9.26 -20.05
N GLY A 129 -4.72 9.39 -21.25
CA GLY A 129 -5.64 10.44 -21.67
C GLY A 129 -6.95 10.43 -20.86
N ARG A 130 -7.79 11.45 -21.09
CA ARG A 130 -9.04 11.62 -20.33
C ARG A 130 -9.99 10.42 -20.43
N GLU A 131 -10.03 9.76 -21.58
CA GLU A 131 -10.91 8.63 -21.86
C GLU A 131 -10.27 7.26 -21.57
N GLU A 132 -8.97 7.22 -21.25
CA GLU A 132 -8.25 6.01 -20.94
C GLU A 132 -8.38 5.68 -19.46
N ARG A 133 -8.40 4.40 -19.12
CA ARG A 133 -8.39 3.93 -17.73
C ARG A 133 -7.05 3.29 -17.42
N ASP A 134 -6.30 3.92 -16.57
CA ASP A 134 -5.01 3.37 -16.10
C ASP A 134 -5.21 2.30 -15.02
N ILE A 135 -6.29 2.39 -14.25
CA ILE A 135 -6.58 1.54 -13.09
C ILE A 135 -7.90 0.80 -13.36
N ALA A 136 -7.92 -0.52 -13.17
CA ALA A 136 -9.13 -1.33 -13.32
C ALA A 136 -10.25 -0.82 -12.39
N HIS A 137 -11.47 -0.71 -12.91
CA HIS A 137 -12.57 -0.17 -12.13
C HIS A 137 -13.26 -1.25 -11.30
N PHE A 138 -12.99 -1.27 -10.00
CA PHE A 138 -13.43 -2.34 -9.09
C PHE A 138 -14.94 -2.59 -9.07
N PHE A 139 -15.75 -1.58 -9.33
CA PHE A 139 -17.22 -1.70 -9.30
C PHE A 139 -17.87 -1.94 -10.68
N ASN A 140 -17.13 -1.71 -11.77
CA ASN A 140 -17.61 -1.93 -13.13
C ASN A 140 -16.99 -3.17 -13.79
N THR A 141 -16.13 -3.88 -13.09
CA THR A 141 -15.47 -5.09 -13.55
C THR A 141 -15.99 -6.27 -12.73
N SER A 142 -16.28 -7.40 -13.38
CA SER A 142 -16.76 -8.57 -12.67
C SER A 142 -15.69 -9.12 -11.72
N PRO A 143 -16.06 -9.78 -10.59
CA PRO A 143 -15.10 -10.38 -9.67
C PRO A 143 -14.16 -11.38 -10.33
N ALA A 144 -14.68 -12.20 -11.22
CA ALA A 144 -13.87 -13.17 -11.97
C ALA A 144 -12.80 -12.48 -12.82
N GLU A 145 -13.18 -11.38 -13.48
CA GLU A 145 -12.24 -10.59 -14.29
C GLU A 145 -11.24 -9.82 -13.39
N LEU A 146 -11.66 -9.28 -12.24
CA LEU A 146 -10.76 -8.65 -11.28
C LEU A 146 -9.75 -9.67 -10.73
N THR A 147 -10.21 -10.87 -10.38
CA THR A 147 -9.34 -11.96 -9.92
C THR A 147 -8.33 -12.33 -11.02
N ARG A 148 -8.78 -12.48 -12.26
CA ARG A 148 -7.89 -12.79 -13.38
C ARG A 148 -6.84 -11.70 -13.63
N ARG A 149 -7.18 -10.44 -13.38
CA ARG A 149 -6.27 -9.30 -13.53
C ARG A 149 -5.32 -9.13 -12.36
N ALA A 150 -5.78 -9.46 -11.15
CA ALA A 150 -5.01 -9.23 -9.93
C ALA A 150 -3.96 -10.30 -9.66
N TRP A 151 -4.10 -11.50 -10.23
CA TRP A 151 -3.25 -12.65 -9.94
C TRP A 151 -2.58 -13.16 -11.22
N HIS A 152 -1.30 -13.49 -11.12
CA HIS A 152 -0.62 -14.25 -12.16
C HIS A 152 -1.21 -15.66 -12.26
N ASP A 153 -1.33 -16.32 -11.10
CA ASP A 153 -2.01 -17.59 -10.95
C ASP A 153 -3.06 -17.54 -9.83
N PRO A 154 -4.36 -17.36 -10.19
CA PRO A 154 -5.43 -17.30 -9.19
C PRO A 154 -5.52 -18.53 -8.28
N ALA A 155 -5.00 -19.70 -8.72
CA ALA A 155 -4.98 -20.91 -7.91
C ALA A 155 -3.95 -20.86 -6.76
N ARG A 156 -2.98 -19.96 -6.84
CA ARG A 156 -1.98 -19.72 -5.78
C ARG A 156 -2.43 -18.73 -4.71
N ARG A 157 -3.64 -18.19 -4.83
CA ARG A 157 -4.17 -17.27 -3.82
C ARG A 157 -4.18 -17.94 -2.45
N PRO A 158 -3.54 -17.37 -1.43
CA PRO A 158 -3.55 -17.94 -0.09
C PRO A 158 -4.96 -18.08 0.48
N GLU A 159 -5.18 -19.12 1.29
CA GLU A 159 -6.43 -19.29 2.04
C GLU A 159 -6.69 -18.07 2.94
N GLY A 160 -7.93 -17.59 2.98
CA GLY A 160 -8.33 -16.40 3.75
C GLY A 160 -7.96 -15.07 3.08
N VAL A 161 -7.37 -15.08 1.87
CA VAL A 161 -7.20 -13.89 1.04
C VAL A 161 -8.35 -13.81 0.04
N TYR A 162 -9.24 -12.87 0.25
CA TYR A 162 -10.45 -12.71 -0.54
C TYR A 162 -10.17 -11.90 -1.82
N GLY A 163 -11.00 -12.16 -2.84
CA GLY A 163 -10.87 -11.50 -4.13
C GLY A 163 -11.10 -9.98 -4.05
N LEU A 164 -10.64 -9.26 -5.06
CA LEU A 164 -10.95 -7.84 -5.25
C LEU A 164 -12.39 -7.68 -5.74
N GLY A 165 -13.06 -6.66 -5.23
CA GLY A 165 -14.42 -6.29 -5.62
C GLY A 165 -15.45 -6.50 -4.51
N TRP A 166 -16.48 -5.67 -4.51
CA TRP A 166 -17.55 -5.70 -3.49
C TRP A 166 -18.30 -7.04 -3.45
N GLN A 167 -18.32 -7.79 -4.53
CA GLN A 167 -18.96 -9.11 -4.61
C GLN A 167 -18.13 -10.20 -3.90
N ALA A 168 -16.87 -9.96 -3.58
CA ALA A 168 -16.11 -10.86 -2.72
C ALA A 168 -16.67 -10.91 -1.28
N VAL A 169 -17.48 -9.92 -0.92
CA VAL A 169 -18.25 -9.89 0.36
C VAL A 169 -19.32 -11.00 0.44
N ILE A 170 -19.66 -11.65 -0.67
CA ILE A 170 -20.70 -12.69 -0.76
C ILE A 170 -20.04 -14.08 -0.92
N ASP A 171 -18.90 -14.31 -0.33
CA ASP A 171 -18.26 -15.64 -0.33
C ASP A 171 -18.85 -16.51 0.79
N GLU A 172 -19.55 -17.58 0.42
CA GLU A 172 -20.22 -18.50 1.37
C GLU A 172 -19.24 -19.23 2.31
N THR A 173 -17.93 -19.16 2.01
CA THR A 173 -16.89 -19.77 2.86
C THR A 173 -16.42 -18.84 3.98
N MET A 174 -16.84 -17.56 3.97
CA MET A 174 -16.46 -16.56 4.97
C MET A 174 -17.41 -16.61 6.17
N SER A 175 -16.87 -16.37 7.36
CA SER A 175 -17.68 -16.07 8.53
C SER A 175 -18.34 -14.68 8.41
N ASP A 176 -19.45 -14.47 9.13
CA ASP A 176 -20.14 -13.18 9.19
C ASP A 176 -19.19 -12.04 9.60
N ALA A 177 -18.28 -12.30 10.53
CA ALA A 177 -17.31 -11.31 10.98
C ALA A 177 -16.32 -10.91 9.89
N GLU A 178 -15.83 -11.85 9.08
CA GLU A 178 -14.96 -11.59 7.95
C GLU A 178 -15.69 -10.82 6.84
N MET A 179 -16.95 -11.19 6.55
CA MET A 179 -17.78 -10.46 5.59
C MET A 179 -17.99 -9.01 6.02
N VAL A 180 -18.30 -8.77 7.30
CA VAL A 180 -18.48 -7.43 7.84
C VAL A 180 -17.18 -6.62 7.76
N ALA A 181 -16.04 -7.22 8.12
CA ALA A 181 -14.75 -6.57 8.04
C ALA A 181 -14.39 -6.20 6.60
N LEU A 182 -14.61 -7.10 5.65
CA LEU A 182 -14.37 -6.85 4.23
C LEU A 182 -15.29 -5.75 3.67
N ALA A 183 -16.59 -5.79 3.99
CA ALA A 183 -17.56 -4.76 3.59
C ALA A 183 -17.11 -3.39 4.11
N ARG A 184 -16.71 -3.31 5.38
CA ARG A 184 -16.21 -2.09 6.00
C ARG A 184 -14.93 -1.55 5.32
N ASN A 185 -14.00 -2.42 4.95
CA ASN A 185 -12.81 -2.02 4.19
C ASN A 185 -13.20 -1.39 2.84
N TRP A 186 -14.19 -1.97 2.15
CA TRP A 186 -14.68 -1.44 0.88
C TRP A 186 -15.41 -0.10 1.02
N ASP A 187 -16.25 0.05 2.05
CA ASP A 187 -16.93 1.31 2.34
C ASP A 187 -15.91 2.43 2.61
N SER A 188 -14.89 2.13 3.40
CA SER A 188 -13.82 3.08 3.72
C SER A 188 -12.96 3.41 2.50
N LEU A 189 -12.65 2.43 1.65
CA LEU A 189 -11.96 2.68 0.39
C LEU A 189 -12.76 3.61 -0.52
N CYS A 190 -14.08 3.41 -0.62
CA CYS A 190 -14.95 4.30 -1.38
C CYS A 190 -14.93 5.71 -0.84
N LEU A 191 -14.93 5.87 0.48
CA LEU A 191 -14.87 7.18 1.11
C LEU A 191 -13.61 7.95 0.70
N TYR A 192 -12.44 7.28 0.69
CA TYR A 192 -11.15 7.92 0.39
C TYR A 192 -10.82 8.02 -1.10
N ALA A 193 -11.26 7.08 -1.92
CA ALA A 193 -10.71 6.87 -3.26
C ALA A 193 -11.75 6.74 -4.39
N TRP A 194 -13.02 7.11 -4.16
CA TRP A 194 -14.07 7.00 -5.18
C TRP A 194 -14.01 8.07 -6.26
N ARG A 195 -13.67 9.31 -5.91
CA ARG A 195 -13.67 10.47 -6.85
C ARG A 195 -12.43 11.35 -6.69
N PRO A 196 -11.52 11.32 -7.65
CA PRO A 196 -11.42 10.39 -8.79
C PRO A 196 -11.14 8.95 -8.36
N HIS A 197 -11.55 7.98 -9.19
CA HIS A 197 -11.41 6.57 -8.85
C HIS A 197 -9.95 6.16 -8.76
N MET A 198 -9.48 5.92 -7.53
CA MET A 198 -8.16 5.40 -7.19
C MET A 198 -6.96 6.27 -7.61
N TYR A 199 -7.14 7.57 -7.84
CA TYR A 199 -6.01 8.47 -8.10
C TYR A 199 -6.27 9.92 -7.67
N ASN A 200 -5.17 10.65 -7.40
CA ASN A 200 -5.15 12.10 -7.27
C ASN A 200 -4.59 12.71 -8.57
N PRO A 201 -5.38 13.51 -9.33
CA PRO A 201 -4.92 14.11 -10.58
C PRO A 201 -3.77 15.10 -10.39
N GLN A 202 -3.51 15.55 -9.16
CA GLN A 202 -2.44 16.49 -8.86
C GLN A 202 -1.13 15.78 -8.47
N LEU A 203 -1.19 14.54 -7.97
CA LEU A 203 0.01 13.86 -7.47
C LEU A 203 1.09 13.70 -8.55
N VAL A 204 0.70 13.45 -9.79
CA VAL A 204 1.62 13.36 -10.94
C VAL A 204 2.51 14.59 -11.08
N ASN A 205 2.02 15.76 -10.68
CA ASN A 205 2.77 17.02 -10.73
C ASN A 205 3.78 17.18 -9.58
N TRP A 206 3.68 16.35 -8.54
CA TRP A 206 4.47 16.50 -7.32
C TRP A 206 5.45 15.36 -7.05
N LEU A 207 5.37 14.24 -7.77
CA LEU A 207 6.28 13.11 -7.60
C LEU A 207 7.77 13.48 -7.76
N HIS A 208 8.07 14.51 -8.57
CA HIS A 208 9.43 15.03 -8.74
C HIS A 208 10.03 15.62 -7.45
N ARG A 209 9.21 15.87 -6.41
CA ARG A 209 9.66 16.37 -5.11
C ARG A 209 10.11 15.26 -4.14
N ILE A 210 9.88 14.00 -4.48
CA ILE A 210 10.33 12.88 -3.67
C ILE A 210 11.85 12.86 -3.69
N ALA A 211 12.46 13.18 -2.54
CA ALA A 211 13.91 13.23 -2.37
C ALA A 211 14.49 11.94 -1.77
N ALA A 212 13.65 11.12 -1.13
CA ALA A 212 14.08 9.86 -0.56
C ALA A 212 14.47 8.87 -1.66
N PRO A 213 15.58 8.11 -1.52
CA PRO A 213 15.87 6.99 -2.39
C PRO A 213 14.65 6.10 -2.54
N SER A 214 14.25 5.81 -3.79
CA SER A 214 12.99 5.16 -4.08
C SER A 214 13.17 3.90 -4.92
N LEU A 215 12.43 2.84 -4.56
CA LEU A 215 12.30 1.59 -5.30
C LEU A 215 10.83 1.38 -5.66
N VAL A 216 10.54 1.15 -6.93
CA VAL A 216 9.20 0.81 -7.42
C VAL A 216 9.25 -0.63 -7.89
N LEU A 217 8.55 -1.51 -7.19
CA LEU A 217 8.41 -2.93 -7.49
C LEU A 217 7.07 -3.18 -8.16
N TRP A 218 7.05 -4.11 -9.12
CA TRP A 218 5.85 -4.37 -9.90
C TRP A 218 5.72 -5.83 -10.27
N GLY A 219 4.53 -6.42 -10.10
CA GLY A 219 4.22 -7.73 -10.66
C GLY A 219 4.18 -7.67 -12.20
N ASP A 220 4.91 -8.56 -12.88
CA ASP A 220 5.00 -8.56 -14.36
C ASP A 220 3.65 -8.87 -15.04
N SER A 221 2.75 -9.48 -14.32
CA SER A 221 1.42 -9.90 -14.78
C SER A 221 0.28 -9.05 -14.19
N ASP A 222 0.58 -7.92 -13.54
CA ASP A 222 -0.44 -7.04 -12.96
C ASP A 222 -1.36 -6.45 -14.06
N GLY A 223 -2.64 -6.82 -14.00
CA GLY A 223 -3.68 -6.30 -14.89
C GLY A 223 -4.67 -5.38 -14.17
N ILE A 224 -4.44 -5.07 -12.89
CA ILE A 224 -5.17 -4.02 -12.16
C ILE A 224 -4.59 -2.65 -12.51
N VAL A 225 -3.26 -2.53 -12.42
CA VAL A 225 -2.44 -1.46 -12.95
C VAL A 225 -1.25 -2.07 -13.69
N THR A 226 -1.07 -1.71 -14.95
CA THR A 226 -0.11 -2.40 -15.79
C THR A 226 1.35 -2.07 -15.45
N PRO A 227 2.32 -2.96 -15.77
CA PRO A 227 3.75 -2.64 -15.62
C PRO A 227 4.18 -1.37 -16.37
N ASP A 228 3.51 -1.03 -17.48
CA ASP A 228 3.80 0.21 -18.23
C ASP A 228 3.38 1.45 -17.43
N TYR A 229 2.27 1.39 -16.73
CA TYR A 229 1.89 2.42 -15.76
C TYR A 229 2.96 2.53 -14.67
N GLY A 230 3.47 1.41 -14.15
CA GLY A 230 4.54 1.38 -13.16
C GLY A 230 5.85 2.02 -13.64
N ARG A 231 6.25 1.76 -14.89
CA ARG A 231 7.43 2.40 -15.50
C ARG A 231 7.26 3.91 -15.59
N ALA A 232 6.08 4.35 -16.02
CA ALA A 232 5.77 5.76 -16.10
C ALA A 232 5.74 6.41 -14.70
N TYR A 233 5.17 5.72 -13.70
CA TYR A 233 5.16 6.16 -12.30
C TYR A 233 6.60 6.37 -11.79
N ALA A 234 7.46 5.37 -11.92
CA ALA A 234 8.85 5.45 -11.50
C ALA A 234 9.61 6.56 -12.22
N GLY A 235 9.33 6.77 -13.50
CA GLY A 235 9.96 7.84 -14.31
C GLY A 235 9.65 9.27 -13.83
N LEU A 236 8.60 9.45 -13.00
CA LEU A 236 8.24 10.73 -12.40
C LEU A 236 8.96 11.00 -11.06
N ILE A 237 9.60 9.99 -10.47
CA ILE A 237 10.34 10.10 -9.21
C ILE A 237 11.83 10.17 -9.50
N PRO A 238 12.54 11.25 -9.12
CA PRO A 238 13.96 11.40 -9.41
C PRO A 238 14.79 10.24 -8.83
N GLY A 239 15.59 9.60 -9.68
CA GLY A 239 16.47 8.51 -9.27
C GLY A 239 15.77 7.22 -8.81
N ALA A 240 14.45 7.09 -8.97
CA ALA A 240 13.77 5.86 -8.62
C ALA A 240 14.23 4.67 -9.47
N ARG A 241 14.44 3.53 -8.82
CA ARG A 241 14.67 2.26 -9.49
C ARG A 241 13.33 1.58 -9.73
N PHE A 242 13.15 1.00 -10.92
CA PHE A 242 11.99 0.19 -11.26
C PHE A 242 12.43 -1.25 -11.48
N GLU A 243 11.76 -2.20 -10.79
CA GLU A 243 12.05 -3.61 -10.93
C GLU A 243 10.75 -4.43 -11.07
N LEU A 244 10.76 -5.43 -11.95
CA LEU A 244 9.67 -6.38 -12.10
C LEU A 244 9.89 -7.59 -11.18
N ILE A 245 8.80 -8.09 -10.63
CA ILE A 245 8.73 -9.38 -9.97
C ILE A 245 8.03 -10.36 -10.92
N ALA A 246 8.77 -11.34 -11.39
CA ALA A 246 8.27 -12.33 -12.34
C ALA A 246 7.20 -13.23 -11.69
N GLU A 247 6.25 -13.70 -12.49
CA GLU A 247 5.16 -14.58 -12.05
C GLU A 247 4.35 -14.02 -10.89
N ALA A 248 4.12 -12.70 -10.89
CA ALA A 248 3.29 -12.00 -9.91
C ALA A 248 2.32 -11.06 -10.59
N GLY A 249 1.09 -11.01 -10.11
CA GLY A 249 0.08 -10.01 -10.44
C GLY A 249 0.16 -8.80 -9.52
N HIS A 250 -1.00 -8.28 -9.10
CA HIS A 250 -1.14 -7.10 -8.22
C HIS A 250 -0.79 -7.38 -6.74
N HIS A 251 -0.41 -8.62 -6.42
CA HIS A 251 -0.09 -9.05 -5.07
C HIS A 251 1.26 -9.79 -5.02
N PRO A 252 2.38 -9.17 -5.45
CA PRO A 252 3.68 -9.82 -5.44
C PRO A 252 4.12 -10.22 -4.02
N GLU A 253 3.63 -9.54 -2.98
CA GLU A 253 3.86 -9.89 -1.58
C GLU A 253 3.24 -11.24 -1.18
N LEU A 254 2.24 -11.68 -1.92
CA LEU A 254 1.55 -12.96 -1.68
C LEU A 254 1.97 -14.04 -2.67
N GLU A 255 2.17 -13.69 -3.95
CA GLU A 255 2.53 -14.66 -5.00
C GLU A 255 4.03 -14.98 -5.02
N GLN A 256 4.88 -13.98 -4.75
CA GLN A 256 6.33 -14.09 -4.79
C GLN A 256 6.97 -13.43 -3.54
N PRO A 257 6.57 -13.84 -2.31
CA PRO A 257 6.98 -13.16 -1.07
C PRO A 257 8.50 -13.13 -0.89
N GLN A 258 9.19 -14.20 -1.28
CA GLN A 258 10.62 -14.29 -1.15
C GLN A 258 11.35 -13.35 -2.12
N ALA A 259 10.93 -13.32 -3.38
CA ALA A 259 11.50 -12.41 -4.38
C ALA A 259 11.27 -10.94 -4.01
N LEU A 260 10.10 -10.60 -3.46
CA LEU A 260 9.82 -9.26 -2.96
C LEU A 260 10.79 -8.89 -1.83
N VAL A 261 10.90 -9.74 -0.79
CA VAL A 261 11.76 -9.45 0.37
C VAL A 261 13.24 -9.36 -0.01
N GLU A 262 13.74 -10.19 -0.92
CA GLU A 262 15.11 -10.12 -1.44
C GLU A 262 15.40 -8.75 -2.09
N ARG A 263 14.48 -8.22 -2.91
CA ARG A 263 14.65 -6.90 -3.53
C ARG A 263 14.59 -5.77 -2.52
N VAL A 264 13.66 -5.86 -1.57
CA VAL A 264 13.55 -4.89 -0.46
C VAL A 264 14.84 -4.89 0.36
N ALA A 265 15.34 -6.06 0.76
CA ALA A 265 16.57 -6.19 1.54
C ALA A 265 17.79 -5.65 0.79
N ALA A 266 17.93 -5.99 -0.50
CA ALA A 266 19.01 -5.49 -1.35
C ALA A 266 18.97 -3.95 -1.47
N PHE A 267 17.77 -3.35 -1.55
CA PHE A 267 17.61 -1.92 -1.62
C PHE A 267 17.94 -1.22 -0.30
N ILE A 268 17.54 -1.81 0.83
CA ILE A 268 17.79 -1.24 2.17
C ILE A 268 19.28 -1.32 2.53
N THR A 269 19.96 -2.41 2.19
CA THR A 269 21.38 -2.66 2.51
C THR A 269 22.34 -2.10 1.46
N GLY A 270 21.85 -1.79 0.29
CA GLY A 270 22.66 -1.23 -0.78
C GLY A 270 23.19 0.17 -0.43
N PRO A 271 24.26 0.63 -1.10
CA PRO A 271 24.76 1.99 -0.94
C PRO A 271 23.61 2.96 -1.25
N GLY A 272 23.38 3.90 -0.35
CA GLY A 272 22.44 5.00 -0.61
C GLY A 272 22.91 5.74 -1.86
N LEU A 273 21.99 5.97 -2.80
CA LEU A 273 22.23 6.75 -4.02
C LEU A 273 22.50 8.21 -3.66
#